data_a128668b82288b7aa5f8611c80a2639d
#
_entry.id   a128668b82288b7aa5f8611c80a2639d
#
_cell.length_a   1.000
_cell.length_b   1.000
_cell.length_c   1.000
_cell.angle_alpha   90.00
_cell.angle_beta   90.00
_cell.angle_gamma   90.00
#
_symmetry.space_group_name_H-M   'P 1'
#
loop_
_entity.id
_entity.type
_entity.pdbx_description
1 polymer ?
#
loop_
_entity_poly.entity_id
_entity_poly.type
_entity_poly.pdbx_seq_one_letter_code
_entity_poly.pdbx_strand_id
1 'polypeptide(L)'
;LDIGTGSGCIIISLLKDRLRFNGTAIDISKKAIDIAKYNAKMHLLDNRVKFYKSSVDNFFKGKYDLIVSNPPYINNKSLKYLDEGIFKYEPNVALEGGDDGLSLITKVILKSSKLLKKGGKLILEIGCDQKYKVKMLLKSEKYYVNKIIYDYAKNPRCVISTKL
;
A
#
# COMPACT_ATOMS: atom_id res chain seq x y z
N LEU A 1 2.18 4.70 -8.21
CA LEU A 1 2.94 3.58 -7.63
C LEU A 1 2.06 2.82 -6.65
N ASP A 2 2.06 1.49 -6.73
CA ASP A 2 1.43 0.58 -5.78
C ASP A 2 2.53 -0.15 -4.98
N ILE A 3 2.58 0.06 -3.67
CA ILE A 3 3.60 -0.52 -2.78
C ILE A 3 2.99 -1.70 -2.03
N GLY A 4 3.59 -2.90 -2.18
CA GLY A 4 3.01 -4.14 -1.68
C GLY A 4 1.82 -4.57 -2.53
N THR A 5 2.02 -4.64 -3.84
CA THR A 5 0.91 -4.81 -4.81
C THR A 5 0.18 -6.14 -4.70
N GLY A 6 0.80 -7.17 -4.10
CA GLY A 6 0.21 -8.50 -4.02
C GLY A 6 -0.17 -9.06 -5.40
N SER A 7 -1.43 -9.39 -5.58
CA SER A 7 -1.99 -9.87 -6.85
C SER A 7 -2.17 -8.79 -7.92
N GLY A 8 -1.85 -7.52 -7.61
CA GLY A 8 -2.07 -6.38 -8.50
C GLY A 8 -3.48 -5.78 -8.43
N CYS A 9 -4.31 -6.21 -7.48
CA CYS A 9 -5.72 -5.85 -7.43
C CYS A 9 -5.94 -4.32 -7.45
N ILE A 10 -5.22 -3.56 -6.63
CA ILE A 10 -5.37 -2.10 -6.53
C ILE A 10 -4.90 -1.42 -7.82
N ILE A 11 -3.67 -1.70 -8.26
CA ILE A 11 -3.11 -1.03 -9.44
C ILE A 11 -3.91 -1.34 -10.71
N ILE A 12 -4.33 -2.59 -10.89
CA ILE A 12 -5.12 -3.01 -12.05
C ILE A 12 -6.48 -2.30 -12.06
N SER A 13 -7.18 -2.25 -10.92
CA SER A 13 -8.46 -1.54 -10.78
C SER A 13 -8.33 -0.06 -11.10
N LEU A 14 -7.28 0.60 -10.57
CA LEU A 14 -7.01 2.00 -10.86
C LEU A 14 -6.75 2.26 -12.35
N LEU A 15 -5.98 1.38 -13.00
CA LEU A 15 -5.66 1.54 -14.41
C LEU A 15 -6.86 1.24 -15.33
N LYS A 16 -7.76 0.35 -14.92
CA LYS A 16 -9.03 0.12 -15.65
C LYS A 16 -9.93 1.34 -15.59
N ASP A 17 -10.06 1.94 -14.42
CA ASP A 17 -10.92 3.10 -14.22
C ASP A 17 -10.32 4.40 -14.82
N ARG A 18 -9.01 4.53 -14.86
CA ARG A 18 -8.28 5.72 -15.31
C ARG A 18 -7.47 5.43 -16.56
N LEU A 19 -8.09 5.56 -17.73
CA LEU A 19 -7.49 5.17 -19.01
C LEU A 19 -6.17 5.87 -19.35
N ARG A 20 -5.94 7.09 -18.83
CA ARG A 20 -4.71 7.87 -19.07
C ARG A 20 -3.59 7.60 -18.07
N PHE A 21 -3.83 6.76 -17.06
CA PHE A 21 -2.80 6.47 -16.05
C PHE A 21 -1.86 5.37 -16.53
N ASN A 22 -0.60 5.51 -16.12
CA ASN A 22 0.40 4.46 -16.16
C ASN A 22 0.81 4.10 -14.73
N GLY A 23 1.12 2.85 -14.49
CA GLY A 23 1.40 2.32 -13.17
C GLY A 23 2.83 1.79 -13.01
N THR A 24 3.27 1.80 -11.77
CA THR A 24 4.39 1.01 -11.29
C THR A 24 3.91 0.25 -10.08
N ALA A 25 4.26 -1.01 -9.96
CA ALA A 25 3.89 -1.86 -8.84
C ALA A 25 5.12 -2.57 -8.28
N ILE A 26 5.25 -2.59 -6.97
CA ILE A 26 6.35 -3.29 -6.29
C ILE A 26 5.82 -4.25 -5.25
N ASP A 27 6.52 -5.37 -5.11
CA ASP A 27 6.32 -6.34 -4.04
C ASP A 27 7.64 -7.04 -3.71
N ILE A 28 7.81 -7.45 -2.46
CA ILE A 28 8.97 -8.23 -2.03
C ILE A 28 8.89 -9.68 -2.54
N SER A 29 7.69 -10.19 -2.70
CA SER A 29 7.40 -11.54 -3.16
C SER A 29 7.48 -11.64 -4.68
N LYS A 30 8.38 -12.48 -5.19
CA LYS A 30 8.45 -12.81 -6.63
C LYS A 30 7.13 -13.44 -7.11
N LYS A 31 6.54 -14.32 -6.29
CA LYS A 31 5.26 -14.99 -6.61
C LYS A 31 4.13 -13.97 -6.76
N ALA A 32 4.04 -12.98 -5.87
CA ALA A 32 3.07 -11.90 -5.97
C ALA A 32 3.23 -11.12 -7.28
N ILE A 33 4.47 -10.72 -7.63
CA ILE A 33 4.77 -10.05 -8.88
C ILE A 33 4.37 -10.87 -10.11
N ASP A 34 4.59 -12.18 -10.10
CA ASP A 34 4.22 -13.04 -11.24
C ASP A 34 2.71 -13.14 -11.40
N ILE A 35 1.97 -13.27 -10.28
CA ILE A 35 0.50 -13.23 -10.28
C ILE A 35 0.00 -11.87 -10.77
N ALA A 36 0.56 -10.76 -10.28
CA ALA A 36 0.17 -9.42 -10.70
C ALA A 36 0.38 -9.18 -12.20
N LYS A 37 1.50 -9.68 -12.76
CA LYS A 37 1.77 -9.62 -14.20
C LYS A 37 0.74 -10.44 -15.00
N TYR A 38 0.44 -11.64 -14.54
CA TYR A 38 -0.58 -12.48 -15.17
C TYR A 38 -1.95 -11.78 -15.17
N ASN A 39 -2.37 -11.24 -14.03
CA ASN A 39 -3.63 -10.52 -13.91
C ASN A 39 -3.65 -9.24 -14.79
N ALA A 40 -2.56 -8.47 -14.84
CA ALA A 40 -2.48 -7.31 -15.72
C ALA A 40 -2.65 -7.69 -17.20
N LYS A 41 -2.03 -8.79 -17.64
CA LYS A 41 -2.18 -9.32 -18.99
C LYS A 41 -3.62 -9.75 -19.29
N MET A 42 -4.27 -10.45 -18.35
CA MET A 42 -5.68 -10.87 -18.50
C MET A 42 -6.63 -9.67 -18.64
N HIS A 43 -6.25 -8.51 -18.08
CA HIS A 43 -6.99 -7.26 -18.17
C HIS A 43 -6.49 -6.31 -19.28
N LEU A 44 -5.58 -6.75 -20.15
CA LEU A 44 -4.99 -5.97 -21.25
C LEU A 44 -4.31 -4.66 -20.78
N LEU A 45 -3.64 -4.73 -19.62
CA LEU A 45 -2.97 -3.60 -18.97
C LEU A 45 -1.45 -3.76 -18.87
N ASP A 46 -0.89 -4.84 -19.41
CA ASP A 46 0.53 -5.17 -19.33
C ASP A 46 1.44 -4.08 -19.93
N ASN A 47 0.98 -3.36 -20.95
CA ASN A 47 1.70 -2.22 -21.55
C ASN A 47 1.62 -0.92 -20.73
N ARG A 48 0.74 -0.88 -19.69
CA ARG A 48 0.48 0.32 -18.89
C ARG A 48 1.01 0.21 -17.46
N VAL A 49 1.57 -0.94 -17.06
CA VAL A 49 2.10 -1.16 -15.72
C VAL A 49 3.47 -1.82 -15.75
N LYS A 50 4.40 -1.29 -14.93
CA LYS A 50 5.73 -1.86 -14.73
C LYS A 50 5.80 -2.51 -13.36
N PHE A 51 6.22 -3.78 -13.31
CA PHE A 51 6.33 -4.56 -12.08
C PHE A 51 7.79 -4.76 -11.68
N TYR A 52 8.11 -4.56 -10.39
CA TYR A 52 9.44 -4.78 -9.84
C TYR A 52 9.35 -5.63 -8.57
N LYS A 53 10.18 -6.67 -8.48
CA LYS A 53 10.46 -7.33 -7.21
C LYS A 53 11.37 -6.41 -6.40
N SER A 54 10.86 -5.77 -5.37
CA SER A 54 11.62 -4.85 -4.51
C SER A 54 10.93 -4.67 -3.17
N SER A 55 11.71 -4.50 -2.11
CA SER A 55 11.19 -3.97 -0.86
C SER A 55 10.94 -2.46 -1.00
N VAL A 56 10.11 -1.91 -0.10
CA VAL A 56 9.88 -0.46 -0.02
C VAL A 56 11.19 0.30 0.23
N ASP A 57 12.08 -0.25 1.06
CA ASP A 57 13.35 0.40 1.42
C ASP A 57 14.31 0.52 0.21
N ASN A 58 14.28 -0.46 -0.70
CA ASN A 58 15.22 -0.56 -1.83
C ASN A 58 14.67 -0.01 -3.15
N PHE A 59 13.46 0.55 -3.15
CA PHE A 59 12.88 1.12 -4.36
C PHE A 59 13.12 2.64 -4.43
N PHE A 60 13.77 3.12 -5.51
CA PHE A 60 14.16 4.52 -5.69
C PHE A 60 13.77 5.10 -7.06
N LYS A 61 13.00 4.36 -7.86
CA LYS A 61 12.70 4.75 -9.25
C LYS A 61 11.49 5.66 -9.35
N GLY A 62 11.62 6.72 -10.10
CA GLY A 62 10.52 7.57 -10.56
C GLY A 62 10.05 8.62 -9.55
N LYS A 63 9.11 9.45 -10.03
CA LYS A 63 8.32 10.39 -9.24
C LYS A 63 6.85 10.19 -9.61
N TYR A 64 5.98 10.21 -8.62
CA TYR A 64 4.59 9.78 -8.76
C TYR A 64 3.61 10.87 -8.36
N ASP A 65 2.50 10.92 -9.07
CA ASP A 65 1.35 11.78 -8.74
C ASP A 65 0.48 11.12 -7.65
N LEU A 66 0.47 9.78 -7.63
CA LEU A 66 -0.27 8.98 -6.67
C LEU A 66 0.57 7.79 -6.21
N ILE A 67 0.61 7.57 -4.91
CA ILE A 67 1.10 6.33 -4.28
C ILE A 67 -0.05 5.72 -3.51
N VAL A 68 -0.25 4.42 -3.67
CA VAL A 68 -1.21 3.62 -2.92
C VAL A 68 -0.49 2.49 -2.22
N SER A 69 -0.97 2.06 -1.06
CA SER A 69 -0.47 0.89 -0.36
C SER A 69 -1.51 0.31 0.58
N ASN A 70 -1.62 -1.00 0.58
CA ASN A 70 -2.27 -1.78 1.64
C ASN A 70 -1.18 -2.63 2.33
N PRO A 71 -0.40 -2.05 3.24
CA PRO A 71 0.66 -2.77 3.93
C PRO A 71 0.10 -3.67 5.03
N PRO A 72 0.75 -4.76 5.42
CA PRO A 72 0.41 -5.49 6.63
C PRO A 72 0.47 -4.57 7.84
N TYR A 73 -0.59 -4.52 8.61
CA TYR A 73 -0.78 -3.64 9.77
C TYR A 73 -1.11 -4.40 11.06
N ILE A 74 -1.14 -5.72 11.02
CA ILE A 74 -1.44 -6.54 12.20
C ILE A 74 -0.17 -6.66 13.05
N ASN A 75 -0.28 -6.34 14.35
CA ASN A 75 0.84 -6.51 15.25
C ASN A 75 1.06 -8.01 15.56
N ASN A 76 2.31 -8.39 15.88
CA ASN A 76 2.70 -9.78 16.13
C ASN A 76 1.92 -10.42 17.29
N LYS A 77 1.46 -9.63 18.25
CA LYS A 77 0.65 -10.12 19.39
C LYS A 77 -0.75 -10.51 18.97
N SER A 78 -1.34 -9.75 18.05
CA SER A 78 -2.69 -9.99 17.51
C SER A 78 -2.72 -11.12 16.48
N LEU A 79 -1.59 -11.44 15.84
CA LEU A 79 -1.49 -12.57 14.90
C LEU A 79 -1.95 -13.89 15.54
N LYS A 80 -1.66 -14.11 16.84
CA LYS A 80 -2.04 -15.33 17.56
C LYS A 80 -3.55 -15.53 17.73
N TYR A 81 -4.34 -14.49 17.52
CA TYR A 81 -5.80 -14.50 17.69
C TYR A 81 -6.57 -14.43 16.37
N LEU A 82 -5.86 -14.52 15.22
CA LEU A 82 -6.51 -14.56 13.92
C LEU A 82 -7.08 -15.95 13.65
N ASP A 83 -8.20 -15.99 12.93
CA ASP A 83 -8.81 -17.23 12.46
C ASP A 83 -7.81 -18.06 11.64
N GLU A 84 -7.81 -19.38 11.86
CA GLU A 84 -6.96 -20.33 11.12
C GLU A 84 -7.10 -20.21 9.60
N GLY A 85 -8.28 -19.76 9.12
CA GLY A 85 -8.52 -19.50 7.71
C GLY A 85 -7.63 -18.42 7.11
N ILE A 86 -7.27 -17.37 7.88
CA ILE A 86 -6.40 -16.30 7.40
C ILE A 86 -4.97 -16.81 7.23
N PHE A 87 -4.44 -17.58 8.18
CA PHE A 87 -3.11 -18.20 8.08
C PHE A 87 -2.98 -19.21 6.94
N LYS A 88 -4.07 -19.86 6.57
CA LYS A 88 -4.07 -20.90 5.53
C LYS A 88 -3.95 -20.32 4.12
N TYR A 89 -4.46 -19.11 3.90
CA TYR A 89 -4.56 -18.51 2.56
C TYR A 89 -3.70 -17.27 2.36
N GLU A 90 -3.31 -16.58 3.45
CA GLU A 90 -2.44 -15.39 3.38
C GLU A 90 -1.01 -15.74 3.81
N PRO A 91 0.02 -15.35 3.04
CA PRO A 91 1.42 -15.51 3.45
C PRO A 91 1.71 -14.74 4.75
N ASN A 92 2.45 -15.33 5.70
CA ASN A 92 2.82 -14.66 6.97
C ASN A 92 3.42 -13.27 6.76
N VAL A 93 4.26 -13.10 5.73
CA VAL A 93 4.87 -11.81 5.36
C VAL A 93 3.83 -10.74 4.98
N ALA A 94 2.64 -11.15 4.53
CA ALA A 94 1.55 -10.23 4.21
C ALA A 94 0.74 -9.78 5.43
N LEU A 95 0.97 -10.37 6.60
CA LEU A 95 0.24 -10.09 7.85
C LEU A 95 1.10 -9.35 8.89
N GLU A 96 2.43 -9.55 8.88
CA GLU A 96 3.34 -9.04 9.90
C GLU A 96 3.61 -7.53 9.75
N GLY A 97 2.93 -6.72 10.55
CA GLY A 97 3.16 -5.28 10.65
C GLY A 97 4.29 -4.86 11.61
N GLY A 98 5.01 -5.82 12.21
CA GLY A 98 5.97 -5.58 13.29
C GLY A 98 5.31 -5.54 14.68
N ASP A 99 6.08 -5.21 15.72
CA ASP A 99 5.62 -5.29 17.12
C ASP A 99 4.42 -4.40 17.44
N ASP A 100 4.28 -3.26 16.74
CA ASP A 100 3.18 -2.29 16.91
C ASP A 100 2.29 -2.17 15.66
N GLY A 101 2.51 -2.99 14.64
CA GLY A 101 1.80 -2.93 13.36
C GLY A 101 2.10 -1.69 12.50
N LEU A 102 3.02 -0.81 12.93
CA LEU A 102 3.34 0.45 12.26
C LEU A 102 4.65 0.44 11.49
N SER A 103 5.47 -0.59 11.66
CA SER A 103 6.81 -0.63 11.09
C SER A 103 6.80 -0.42 9.56
N LEU A 104 6.00 -1.19 8.84
CA LEU A 104 5.93 -1.08 7.39
C LEU A 104 5.15 0.17 6.93
N ILE A 105 4.11 0.56 7.66
CA ILE A 105 3.38 1.82 7.42
C ILE A 105 4.34 3.02 7.48
N THR A 106 5.20 3.08 8.49
CA THR A 106 6.22 4.13 8.64
C THR A 106 7.17 4.14 7.43
N LYS A 107 7.68 2.99 7.02
CA LYS A 107 8.54 2.86 5.84
C LYS A 107 7.84 3.33 4.56
N VAL A 108 6.56 2.98 4.37
CA VAL A 108 5.76 3.43 3.24
C VAL A 108 5.61 4.95 3.24
N ILE A 109 5.28 5.58 4.38
CA ILE A 109 5.15 7.03 4.50
C ILE A 109 6.47 7.73 4.17
N LEU A 110 7.58 7.29 4.79
CA LEU A 110 8.93 7.84 4.55
C LEU A 110 9.38 7.69 3.09
N LYS A 111 9.13 6.53 2.48
CA LYS A 111 9.45 6.30 1.07
C LYS A 111 8.57 7.15 0.17
N SER A 112 7.28 7.23 0.46
CA SER A 112 6.34 8.03 -0.31
C SER A 112 6.68 9.52 -0.26
N SER A 113 7.18 10.03 0.88
CA SER A 113 7.61 11.43 0.98
C SER A 113 8.76 11.76 0.00
N LYS A 114 9.59 10.77 -0.33
CA LYS A 114 10.71 10.92 -1.29
C LYS A 114 10.28 10.72 -2.75
N LEU A 115 9.28 9.89 -3.00
CA LEU A 115 8.88 9.49 -4.36
C LEU A 115 7.67 10.27 -4.90
N LEU A 116 6.83 10.87 -4.06
CA LEU A 116 5.76 11.72 -4.52
C LEU A 116 6.27 13.05 -5.05
N LYS A 117 5.62 13.54 -6.08
CA LYS A 117 5.72 14.94 -6.49
C LYS A 117 5.08 15.84 -5.44
N LYS A 118 5.42 17.12 -5.42
CA LYS A 118 4.70 18.12 -4.63
C LYS A 118 3.23 18.15 -5.06
N GLY A 119 2.30 18.16 -4.12
CA GLY A 119 0.86 18.03 -4.39
C GLY A 119 0.40 16.61 -4.71
N GLY A 120 1.31 15.65 -4.83
CA GLY A 120 0.98 14.24 -5.04
C GLY A 120 0.27 13.62 -3.84
N LYS A 121 -0.50 12.57 -4.06
CA LYS A 121 -1.35 11.94 -3.04
C LYS A 121 -0.79 10.59 -2.59
N LEU A 122 -0.88 10.35 -1.27
CA LEU A 122 -0.72 9.04 -0.66
C LEU A 122 -2.08 8.55 -0.19
N ILE A 123 -2.46 7.34 -0.61
CA ILE A 123 -3.63 6.62 -0.12
C ILE A 123 -3.11 5.37 0.58
N LEU A 124 -3.42 5.23 1.86
CA LEU A 124 -2.84 4.20 2.72
C LEU A 124 -3.94 3.49 3.50
N GLU A 125 -4.03 2.17 3.39
CA GLU A 125 -4.85 1.36 4.27
C GLU A 125 -4.17 1.24 5.65
N ILE A 126 -4.99 1.24 6.72
CA ILE A 126 -4.53 1.23 8.12
C ILE A 126 -5.39 0.32 8.99
N GLY A 127 -4.85 -0.15 10.08
CA GLY A 127 -5.61 -0.79 11.15
C GLY A 127 -6.54 0.19 11.88
N CYS A 128 -7.62 -0.34 12.44
CA CYS A 128 -8.69 0.45 13.06
C CYS A 128 -8.21 1.33 14.24
N ASP A 129 -7.17 0.92 14.94
CA ASP A 129 -6.56 1.59 16.09
C ASP A 129 -5.38 2.50 15.73
N GLN A 130 -4.94 2.52 14.46
CA GLN A 130 -3.72 3.20 14.03
C GLN A 130 -3.92 4.66 13.59
N LYS A 131 -5.18 5.12 13.47
CA LYS A 131 -5.54 6.44 12.93
C LYS A 131 -4.71 7.60 13.49
N TYR A 132 -4.57 7.69 14.81
CA TYR A 132 -3.87 8.83 15.43
C TYR A 132 -2.37 8.79 15.19
N LYS A 133 -1.74 7.63 15.34
CA LYS A 133 -0.31 7.44 15.11
C LYS A 133 0.06 7.70 13.65
N VAL A 134 -0.73 7.20 12.69
CA VAL A 134 -0.54 7.45 11.26
C VAL A 134 -0.70 8.94 10.92
N LYS A 135 -1.69 9.64 11.49
CA LYS A 135 -1.83 11.10 11.30
C LYS A 135 -0.59 11.86 11.79
N MET A 136 -0.03 11.48 12.91
CA MET A 136 1.19 12.12 13.44
C MET A 136 2.39 11.88 12.53
N LEU A 137 2.59 10.63 12.07
CA LEU A 137 3.64 10.29 11.10
C LEU A 137 3.49 11.06 9.78
N LEU A 138 2.27 11.17 9.26
CA LEU A 138 2.03 11.94 8.04
C LEU A 138 2.36 13.43 8.25
N LYS A 139 1.98 14.01 9.39
CA LYS A 139 2.27 15.40 9.71
C LYS A 139 3.78 15.66 9.82
N SER A 140 4.54 14.77 10.47
CA SER A 140 6.01 14.91 10.58
C SER A 140 6.70 14.84 9.21
N GLU A 141 6.14 14.09 8.26
CA GLU A 141 6.63 13.96 6.89
C GLU A 141 6.03 15.02 5.92
N LYS A 142 5.47 16.10 6.45
CA LYS A 142 4.91 17.24 5.69
C LYS A 142 3.77 16.82 4.74
N TYR A 143 2.85 15.97 5.23
CA TYR A 143 1.61 15.70 4.55
C TYR A 143 0.44 16.45 5.18
N TYR A 144 -0.47 16.91 4.32
CA TYR A 144 -1.80 17.34 4.72
C TYR A 144 -2.76 16.15 4.63
N VAL A 145 -3.43 15.80 5.73
CA VAL A 145 -4.43 14.73 5.74
C VAL A 145 -5.75 15.27 5.22
N ASN A 146 -6.15 14.83 4.02
CA ASN A 146 -7.35 15.28 3.35
C ASN A 146 -8.60 14.61 3.92
N LYS A 147 -8.56 13.29 4.10
CA LYS A 147 -9.74 12.49 4.49
C LYS A 147 -9.32 11.18 5.16
N ILE A 148 -10.15 10.71 6.07
CA ILE A 148 -10.12 9.34 6.58
C ILE A 148 -11.42 8.67 6.12
N ILE A 149 -11.28 7.50 5.52
CA ILE A 149 -12.39 6.66 5.08
C ILE A 149 -12.60 5.58 6.12
N TYR A 150 -13.86 5.33 6.43
CA TYR A 150 -14.29 4.34 7.41
C TYR A 150 -14.97 3.18 6.69
N ASP A 151 -14.85 1.97 7.27
CA ASP A 151 -15.60 0.80 6.82
C ASP A 151 -17.07 0.86 7.26
N TYR A 152 -17.85 -0.15 6.89
CA TYR A 152 -19.26 -0.24 7.26
C TYR A 152 -19.47 -0.37 8.78
N ALA A 153 -18.49 -0.88 9.52
CA ALA A 153 -18.50 -0.94 10.99
C ALA A 153 -18.04 0.38 11.64
N LYS A 154 -17.82 1.44 10.83
CA LYS A 154 -17.31 2.77 11.24
C LYS A 154 -15.88 2.76 11.81
N ASN A 155 -15.09 1.75 11.49
CA ASN A 155 -13.66 1.74 11.81
C ASN A 155 -12.87 2.50 10.75
N PRO A 156 -11.85 3.30 11.12
CA PRO A 156 -10.97 3.94 10.15
C PRO A 156 -10.19 2.86 9.37
N ARG A 157 -10.20 2.96 8.04
CA ARG A 157 -9.55 1.97 7.17
C ARG A 157 -8.61 2.57 6.16
N CYS A 158 -8.85 3.79 5.73
CA CYS A 158 -7.99 4.37 4.71
C CYS A 158 -7.75 5.85 4.98
N VAL A 159 -6.51 6.28 4.82
CA VAL A 159 -6.10 7.69 4.94
C VAL A 159 -5.71 8.19 3.56
N ILE A 160 -6.30 9.32 3.16
CA ILE A 160 -5.93 10.08 1.97
C ILE A 160 -5.18 11.32 2.42
N SER A 161 -3.97 11.50 1.91
CA SER A 161 -3.13 12.65 2.24
C SER A 161 -2.44 13.24 1.01
N THR A 162 -2.07 14.50 1.10
CA THR A 162 -1.36 15.25 0.04
C THR A 162 -0.01 15.69 0.54
N LYS A 163 1.03 15.46 -0.23
CA LYS A 163 2.38 15.95 0.05
C LYS A 163 2.44 17.47 -0.16
N LEU A 164 2.92 18.21 0.85
CA LEU A 164 3.11 19.65 0.81
C LEU A 164 4.39 20.05 0.06
#